data_85bc75ad6117ee8f8c638ae8dcb7b647
#
_entry.id   85bc75ad6117ee8f8c638ae8dcb7b647
#
_cell.length_a   1.000
_cell.length_b   1.000
_cell.length_c   1.000
_cell.angle_alpha   90.00
_cell.angle_beta   90.00
_cell.angle_gamma   90.00
#
_symmetry.space_group_name_H-M   'P 1'
#
loop_
_entity.id
_entity.type
_entity.pdbx_description
1 polymer ?
#
loop_
_entity_poly.entity_id
_entity_poly.type
_entity_poly.pdbx_seq_one_letter_code
_entity_poly.pdbx_strand_id
1 'polypeptide(L)'
;MTTSQQLQRLFSRPIALAVVTACVTTLAAAQQPAPPQPDPAALARQAELNKRPDTPGTGRFAAMKEEVASLPRHVVYRPKDLAGLGNTKLGVVAWGNGGCSEDGASSRFHLLEIASHGYLVIASGRILSGPGAPPREPRPAAPAAPQGQLPPPRTQVSDLTDAVDWALAENTRVGGPYFGRIDPAQIAYSGWSCGGVQALQVAKDPRVKTLVIHNSGVLNNGPTNMTGISVGKEVLQTLHTPVIYIEGGPKDIAYENGMDDFKRITHVAAAIANLPVGHGGTFNEPNGGAAASVAVSWLNWQLRGDAQSAKRFVGEDCGLCKDAQWSLERKQFPETRGSR
;
A
#
# COMPACT_ATOMS: atom_id res chain seq x y z
N MET A 1 80.97 -1.44 45.08
CA MET A 1 81.07 -1.07 46.49
C MET A 1 79.76 -1.38 47.14
N THR A 2 79.86 -2.41 47.88
CA THR A 2 79.53 -2.65 49.30
C THR A 2 78.05 -2.70 49.57
N THR A 3 77.63 -3.89 49.84
CA THR A 3 77.38 -4.59 51.14
C THR A 3 76.00 -4.27 51.67
N SER A 4 75.22 -5.13 52.09
CA SER A 4 75.28 -6.35 52.85
C SER A 4 74.02 -6.41 53.72
N GLN A 5 73.37 -7.53 53.72
CA GLN A 5 72.73 -8.19 54.90
C GLN A 5 71.81 -7.42 55.87
N GLN A 6 70.64 -7.91 56.06
CA GLN A 6 70.16 -8.54 57.33
C GLN A 6 68.63 -8.62 57.24
N LEU A 7 67.92 -9.52 57.54
CA LEU A 7 67.82 -10.64 58.53
C LEU A 7 66.31 -11.01 58.57
N GLN A 8 66.11 -12.25 58.57
CA GLN A 8 64.85 -12.96 58.80
C GLN A 8 64.08 -12.46 60.03
N ARG A 9 62.77 -12.34 59.94
CA ARG A 9 61.88 -12.68 61.02
C ARG A 9 60.64 -13.36 60.46
N LEU A 10 60.52 -14.59 60.90
CA LEU A 10 59.36 -15.47 60.86
C LEU A 10 58.18 -14.84 61.60
N PHE A 11 57.01 -14.83 60.98
CA PHE A 11 55.76 -14.87 61.72
C PHE A 11 54.76 -15.73 60.94
N SER A 12 54.51 -16.89 61.51
CA SER A 12 53.46 -17.80 61.16
C SER A 12 52.11 -17.15 61.35
N ARG A 13 51.28 -17.13 60.30
CA ARG A 13 49.84 -16.85 60.39
C ARG A 13 49.05 -18.02 59.82
N PRO A 14 47.98 -18.46 60.46
CA PRO A 14 47.18 -19.59 60.00
C PRO A 14 46.39 -19.23 58.76
N ILE A 15 46.37 -20.15 57.83
CA ILE A 15 45.54 -20.08 56.58
C ILE A 15 44.08 -20.39 57.00
N ALA A 16 43.26 -19.40 57.07
CA ALA A 16 41.80 -19.58 57.12
C ALA A 16 41.27 -19.99 55.77
N LEU A 17 40.84 -21.24 55.67
CA LEU A 17 40.18 -21.77 54.43
C LEU A 17 38.76 -21.21 54.37
N ALA A 18 38.58 -20.16 53.58
CA ALA A 18 37.24 -19.65 53.26
C ALA A 18 36.58 -20.55 52.21
N VAL A 19 35.61 -21.36 52.66
CA VAL A 19 34.73 -22.08 51.74
C VAL A 19 33.80 -21.08 51.07
N VAL A 20 34.08 -20.72 49.84
CA VAL A 20 33.16 -19.93 49.01
C VAL A 20 32.08 -20.87 48.46
N THR A 21 30.93 -20.86 49.10
CA THR A 21 29.73 -21.53 48.58
C THR A 21 29.23 -20.71 47.39
N ALA A 22 29.53 -21.16 46.14
CA ALA A 22 28.98 -20.58 44.94
C ALA A 22 27.48 -20.90 44.85
N CYS A 23 26.64 -19.95 45.19
CA CYS A 23 25.20 -19.99 44.84
C CYS A 23 25.08 -19.89 43.32
N VAL A 24 24.88 -21.00 42.64
CA VAL A 24 24.47 -21.04 41.26
C VAL A 24 23.00 -20.63 41.20
N THR A 25 22.73 -19.35 41.03
CA THR A 25 21.40 -18.86 40.65
C THR A 25 21.14 -19.26 39.19
N THR A 26 20.37 -20.34 39.00
CA THR A 26 19.79 -20.64 37.68
C THR A 26 18.82 -19.51 37.31
N LEU A 27 19.26 -18.61 36.45
CA LEU A 27 18.36 -17.69 35.76
C LEU A 27 17.44 -18.56 34.89
N ALA A 28 16.20 -18.75 35.36
CA ALA A 28 15.14 -19.27 34.53
C ALA A 28 14.96 -18.27 33.38
N ALA A 29 15.39 -18.64 32.18
CA ALA A 29 15.09 -17.88 30.96
C ALA A 29 13.56 -17.84 30.86
N ALA A 30 12.98 -16.65 31.05
CA ALA A 30 11.58 -16.45 30.84
C ALA A 30 11.30 -16.83 29.38
N GLN A 31 10.54 -17.89 29.16
CA GLN A 31 10.07 -18.32 27.86
C GLN A 31 9.24 -17.17 27.29
N GLN A 32 9.71 -16.56 26.19
CA GLN A 32 8.90 -15.60 25.46
C GLN A 32 7.60 -16.28 25.06
N PRO A 33 6.44 -15.61 25.25
CA PRO A 33 5.17 -16.15 24.80
C PRO A 33 5.25 -16.45 23.30
N ALA A 34 4.76 -17.62 22.91
CA ALA A 34 4.69 -18.01 21.51
C ALA A 34 3.95 -16.92 20.72
N PRO A 35 4.36 -16.60 19.49
CA PRO A 35 3.67 -15.61 18.66
C PRO A 35 2.20 -16.01 18.52
N PRO A 36 1.27 -15.03 18.54
CA PRO A 36 -0.14 -15.31 18.38
C PRO A 36 -0.37 -16.09 17.09
N GLN A 37 -1.01 -17.25 17.20
CA GLN A 37 -1.37 -18.04 16.03
C GLN A 37 -2.41 -17.26 15.21
N PRO A 38 -2.33 -17.30 13.87
CA PRO A 38 -3.35 -16.67 13.03
C PRO A 38 -4.73 -17.20 13.38
N ASP A 39 -5.71 -16.30 13.47
CA ASP A 39 -7.11 -16.68 13.72
C ASP A 39 -7.57 -17.70 12.66
N PRO A 40 -7.96 -18.95 13.07
CA PRO A 40 -8.40 -19.97 12.13
C PRO A 40 -9.57 -19.50 11.24
N ALA A 41 -10.47 -18.67 11.78
CA ALA A 41 -11.58 -18.11 11.03
C ALA A 41 -11.10 -17.10 9.97
N ALA A 42 -10.06 -16.31 10.27
CA ALA A 42 -9.45 -15.42 9.28
C ALA A 42 -8.77 -16.21 8.15
N LEU A 43 -8.06 -17.30 8.49
CA LEU A 43 -7.46 -18.20 7.50
C LEU A 43 -8.51 -18.87 6.62
N ALA A 44 -9.62 -19.35 7.20
CA ALA A 44 -10.73 -19.93 6.44
C ALA A 44 -11.36 -18.90 5.49
N ARG A 45 -11.64 -17.69 5.96
CA ARG A 45 -12.14 -16.59 5.11
C ARG A 45 -11.20 -16.29 3.95
N GLN A 46 -9.90 -16.21 4.21
CA GLN A 46 -8.91 -15.98 3.15
C GLN A 46 -8.86 -17.13 2.15
N ALA A 47 -8.99 -18.38 2.60
CA ALA A 47 -9.05 -19.54 1.73
C ALA A 47 -10.28 -19.50 0.79
N GLU A 48 -11.45 -19.11 1.32
CA GLU A 48 -12.65 -18.93 0.50
C GLU A 48 -12.50 -17.78 -0.50
N LEU A 49 -11.92 -16.65 -0.09
CA LEU A 49 -11.63 -15.53 -1.00
C LEU A 49 -10.71 -15.98 -2.14
N ASN A 50 -9.72 -16.82 -1.85
CA ASN A 50 -8.78 -17.31 -2.86
C ASN A 50 -9.45 -18.24 -3.90
N LYS A 51 -10.53 -18.92 -3.54
CA LYS A 51 -11.32 -19.77 -4.48
C LYS A 51 -12.21 -18.96 -5.42
N ARG A 52 -12.54 -17.72 -5.05
CA ARG A 52 -13.44 -16.89 -5.87
C ARG A 52 -12.78 -16.57 -7.21
N PRO A 53 -13.50 -16.71 -8.33
CA PRO A 53 -12.98 -16.37 -9.65
C PRO A 53 -12.69 -14.87 -9.74
N ASP A 54 -11.81 -14.51 -10.65
CA ASP A 54 -11.61 -13.12 -11.04
C ASP A 54 -12.87 -12.57 -11.71
N THR A 55 -13.19 -11.29 -11.45
CA THR A 55 -14.29 -10.61 -12.11
C THR A 55 -13.78 -9.86 -13.35
N PRO A 56 -14.56 -9.78 -14.43
CA PRO A 56 -14.16 -9.00 -15.60
C PRO A 56 -14.20 -7.49 -15.36
N GLY A 57 -14.70 -7.04 -14.19
CA GLY A 57 -15.07 -5.66 -13.91
C GLY A 57 -16.38 -5.24 -14.54
N THR A 58 -16.83 -4.02 -14.22
CA THR A 58 -18.11 -3.46 -14.72
C THR A 58 -17.91 -2.44 -15.84
N GLY A 59 -16.65 -2.08 -16.12
CA GLY A 59 -16.32 -1.13 -17.15
C GLY A 59 -16.55 -1.66 -18.58
N ARG A 60 -16.30 -0.80 -19.55
CA ARG A 60 -16.50 -1.10 -20.97
C ARG A 60 -15.66 -2.30 -21.45
N PHE A 61 -14.50 -2.56 -20.83
CA PHE A 61 -13.54 -3.54 -21.30
C PHE A 61 -13.38 -4.65 -20.26
N ALA A 62 -13.77 -5.88 -20.59
CA ALA A 62 -13.52 -7.01 -19.70
C ALA A 62 -12.03 -7.08 -19.33
N ALA A 63 -11.73 -7.06 -18.04
CA ALA A 63 -10.36 -7.04 -17.54
C ALA A 63 -9.80 -8.44 -17.26
N MET A 64 -8.47 -8.52 -17.22
CA MET A 64 -7.71 -9.68 -16.78
C MET A 64 -6.45 -9.24 -16.00
N LYS A 65 -5.83 -10.20 -15.30
CA LYS A 65 -4.50 -10.01 -14.71
C LYS A 65 -3.52 -11.05 -15.24
N GLU A 66 -2.25 -10.70 -15.27
CA GLU A 66 -1.15 -11.58 -15.68
C GLU A 66 0.18 -11.16 -15.04
N GLU A 67 1.12 -12.08 -14.99
CA GLU A 67 2.55 -11.79 -14.80
C GLU A 67 3.23 -11.74 -16.16
N VAL A 68 4.11 -10.76 -16.38
CA VAL A 68 4.85 -10.60 -17.63
C VAL A 68 6.34 -10.73 -17.38
N ALA A 69 7.04 -11.46 -18.25
CA ALA A 69 8.47 -11.75 -18.07
C ALA A 69 9.34 -10.49 -18.04
N SER A 70 8.94 -9.43 -18.75
CA SER A 70 9.66 -8.16 -18.77
C SER A 70 9.47 -7.30 -17.52
N LEU A 71 8.56 -7.71 -16.60
CA LEU A 71 8.30 -7.03 -15.32
C LEU A 71 8.02 -8.08 -14.20
N PRO A 72 9.01 -8.88 -13.81
CA PRO A 72 8.81 -10.12 -13.05
C PRO A 72 8.35 -9.92 -11.59
N ARG A 73 8.42 -8.70 -11.08
CA ARG A 73 8.03 -8.33 -9.70
C ARG A 73 6.71 -7.57 -9.64
N HIS A 74 5.87 -7.71 -10.67
CA HIS A 74 4.58 -7.03 -10.73
C HIS A 74 3.51 -7.90 -11.35
N VAL A 75 2.26 -7.60 -10.98
CA VAL A 75 1.06 -8.14 -11.62
C VAL A 75 0.44 -7.03 -12.46
N VAL A 76 0.24 -7.33 -13.73
CA VAL A 76 -0.36 -6.41 -14.70
C VAL A 76 -1.84 -6.70 -14.85
N TYR A 77 -2.68 -5.72 -14.61
CA TYR A 77 -4.12 -5.73 -14.82
C TYR A 77 -4.46 -4.85 -16.02
N ARG A 78 -5.21 -5.37 -16.95
CA ARG A 78 -5.52 -4.69 -18.21
C ARG A 78 -6.82 -5.16 -18.85
N PRO A 79 -7.38 -4.42 -19.79
CA PRO A 79 -8.36 -4.96 -20.71
C PRO A 79 -7.85 -6.23 -21.40
N LYS A 80 -8.69 -7.27 -21.42
CA LYS A 80 -8.34 -8.57 -22.01
C LYS A 80 -8.07 -8.45 -23.50
N ASP A 81 -8.93 -7.70 -24.18
CA ASP A 81 -8.81 -7.40 -25.62
C ASP A 81 -8.24 -5.99 -25.83
N LEU A 82 -6.92 -5.93 -26.08
CA LEU A 82 -6.23 -4.68 -26.39
C LEU A 82 -6.54 -4.16 -27.82
N ALA A 83 -6.95 -5.03 -28.73
CA ALA A 83 -7.36 -4.60 -30.06
C ALA A 83 -8.73 -3.91 -30.01
N GLY A 84 -9.63 -4.38 -29.17
CA GLY A 84 -10.94 -3.81 -28.92
C GLY A 84 -10.96 -2.43 -28.25
N LEU A 85 -9.81 -1.90 -27.81
CA LEU A 85 -9.70 -0.54 -27.28
C LEU A 85 -10.05 0.52 -28.33
N GLY A 86 -9.89 0.23 -29.64
CA GLY A 86 -10.03 1.22 -30.69
C GLY A 86 -9.08 2.40 -30.49
N ASN A 87 -9.62 3.61 -30.41
CA ASN A 87 -8.84 4.85 -30.17
C ASN A 87 -8.60 5.15 -28.67
N THR A 88 -9.15 4.34 -27.77
CA THR A 88 -8.97 4.55 -26.32
C THR A 88 -7.52 4.26 -25.93
N LYS A 89 -6.87 5.23 -25.30
CA LYS A 89 -5.54 5.03 -24.70
C LYS A 89 -5.70 4.59 -23.24
N LEU A 90 -4.80 3.73 -22.80
CA LEU A 90 -4.74 3.29 -21.42
C LEU A 90 -4.08 4.36 -20.55
N GLY A 91 -4.73 4.78 -19.49
CA GLY A 91 -4.05 5.45 -18.38
C GLY A 91 -3.29 4.43 -17.55
N VAL A 92 -2.26 4.84 -16.85
CA VAL A 92 -1.42 3.99 -15.99
C VAL A 92 -1.73 4.25 -14.51
N VAL A 93 -1.97 3.18 -13.76
CA VAL A 93 -2.12 3.23 -12.29
C VAL A 93 -1.11 2.27 -11.67
N ALA A 94 -0.09 2.79 -11.00
CA ALA A 94 0.82 1.96 -10.23
C ALA A 94 0.29 1.79 -8.80
N TRP A 95 0.24 0.55 -8.31
CA TRP A 95 -0.43 0.17 -7.07
C TRP A 95 0.50 -0.45 -6.05
N GLY A 96 0.49 0.10 -4.82
CA GLY A 96 1.14 -0.46 -3.64
C GLY A 96 0.19 -1.28 -2.78
N ASN A 97 0.64 -2.47 -2.33
CA ASN A 97 -0.19 -3.39 -1.56
C ASN A 97 -0.22 -3.06 -0.07
N GLY A 98 -1.31 -3.43 0.61
CA GLY A 98 -1.39 -3.41 2.07
C GLY A 98 -0.30 -4.27 2.70
N GLY A 99 0.23 -3.82 3.87
CA GLY A 99 1.37 -4.44 4.52
C GLY A 99 2.65 -4.42 3.69
N CYS A 100 2.71 -3.65 2.61
CA CYS A 100 3.79 -3.67 1.61
C CYS A 100 4.14 -5.11 1.20
N SER A 101 3.10 -5.94 1.05
CA SER A 101 3.22 -7.36 0.74
C SER A 101 3.61 -7.58 -0.71
N GLU A 102 4.25 -8.72 -0.98
CA GLU A 102 4.59 -9.16 -2.33
C GLU A 102 3.42 -9.85 -3.09
N ASP A 103 2.20 -9.82 -2.52
CA ASP A 103 1.00 -10.35 -3.18
C ASP A 103 0.29 -9.28 -3.99
N GLY A 104 0.68 -9.12 -5.25
CA GLY A 104 0.05 -8.20 -6.19
C GLY A 104 -1.39 -8.58 -6.59
N ALA A 105 -1.90 -9.72 -6.13
CA ALA A 105 -3.27 -10.17 -6.37
C ALA A 105 -4.20 -10.01 -5.15
N SER A 106 -3.70 -9.52 -4.02
CA SER A 106 -4.48 -9.37 -2.77
C SER A 106 -5.71 -8.46 -2.92
N SER A 107 -5.62 -7.43 -3.75
CA SER A 107 -6.71 -6.48 -4.05
C SER A 107 -7.30 -6.66 -5.46
N ARG A 108 -7.23 -7.87 -6.01
CA ARG A 108 -7.52 -8.14 -7.43
C ARG A 108 -8.89 -7.66 -7.92
N PHE A 109 -9.94 -7.74 -7.12
CA PHE A 109 -11.28 -7.29 -7.55
C PHE A 109 -11.32 -5.78 -7.78
N HIS A 110 -10.66 -5.02 -6.93
CA HIS A 110 -10.51 -3.58 -7.06
C HIS A 110 -9.67 -3.20 -8.29
N LEU A 111 -8.56 -3.91 -8.52
CA LEU A 111 -7.64 -3.61 -9.61
C LEU A 111 -8.21 -4.04 -10.97
N LEU A 112 -8.96 -5.15 -11.02
CA LEU A 112 -9.71 -5.56 -12.20
C LEU A 112 -10.82 -4.57 -12.54
N GLU A 113 -11.51 -4.02 -11.54
CA GLU A 113 -12.52 -2.98 -11.77
C GLU A 113 -11.88 -1.76 -12.43
N ILE A 114 -10.81 -1.21 -11.88
CA ILE A 114 -10.10 -0.07 -12.48
C ILE A 114 -9.67 -0.40 -13.91
N ALA A 115 -9.07 -1.58 -14.13
CA ALA A 115 -8.59 -1.99 -15.44
C ALA A 115 -9.72 -2.11 -16.47
N SER A 116 -10.92 -2.55 -16.05
CA SER A 116 -12.09 -2.65 -16.92
C SER A 116 -12.57 -1.31 -17.49
N HIS A 117 -12.18 -0.22 -16.85
CA HIS A 117 -12.45 1.14 -17.33
C HIS A 117 -11.35 1.68 -18.26
N GLY A 118 -10.48 0.81 -18.79
CA GLY A 118 -9.46 1.20 -19.78
C GLY A 118 -8.20 1.76 -19.14
N TYR A 119 -7.80 1.21 -18.00
CA TYR A 119 -6.52 1.51 -17.35
C TYR A 119 -5.59 0.30 -17.42
N LEU A 120 -4.30 0.55 -17.48
CA LEU A 120 -3.24 -0.39 -17.22
C LEU A 120 -2.87 -0.23 -15.74
N VAL A 121 -3.29 -1.18 -14.90
CA VAL A 121 -3.01 -1.14 -13.48
C VAL A 121 -1.89 -2.12 -13.18
N ILE A 122 -0.84 -1.68 -12.50
CA ILE A 122 0.36 -2.47 -12.25
C ILE A 122 0.60 -2.51 -10.75
N ALA A 123 0.39 -3.68 -10.16
CA ALA A 123 0.56 -3.90 -8.74
C ALA A 123 1.93 -4.49 -8.44
N SER A 124 2.62 -3.99 -7.42
CA SER A 124 3.88 -4.54 -6.93
C SER A 124 3.72 -5.99 -6.46
N GLY A 125 4.70 -6.85 -6.74
CA GLY A 125 4.73 -8.25 -6.30
C GLY A 125 4.26 -9.23 -7.37
N ARG A 126 3.76 -10.39 -6.94
CA ARG A 126 3.40 -11.53 -7.78
C ARG A 126 1.98 -11.99 -7.52
N ILE A 127 1.46 -12.89 -8.36
CA ILE A 127 0.17 -13.56 -8.09
C ILE A 127 0.40 -14.62 -7.01
N LEU A 128 0.11 -14.29 -5.75
CA LEU A 128 0.25 -15.20 -4.62
C LEU A 128 -1.09 -15.57 -3.97
N SER A 129 -2.19 -15.00 -4.45
CA SER A 129 -3.55 -15.32 -4.02
C SER A 129 -4.53 -15.33 -5.18
N GLY A 130 -5.67 -16.03 -5.00
CA GLY A 130 -6.70 -16.15 -6.01
C GLY A 130 -6.29 -17.01 -7.21
N PRO A 131 -7.06 -16.93 -8.31
CA PRO A 131 -6.78 -17.68 -9.53
C PRO A 131 -5.39 -17.36 -10.11
N GLY A 132 -4.65 -18.41 -10.50
CA GLY A 132 -3.28 -18.28 -11.01
C GLY A 132 -2.20 -18.28 -9.95
N ALA A 133 -2.56 -18.26 -8.66
CA ALA A 133 -1.57 -18.42 -7.59
C ALA A 133 -0.98 -19.83 -7.59
N PRO A 134 0.34 -19.98 -7.40
CA PRO A 134 0.95 -21.29 -7.25
C PRO A 134 0.42 -21.99 -5.99
N PRO A 135 0.45 -23.34 -5.92
CA PRO A 135 0.16 -24.05 -4.69
C PRO A 135 1.00 -23.48 -3.55
N ARG A 136 0.34 -23.22 -2.40
CA ARG A 136 1.02 -22.64 -1.26
C ARG A 136 1.87 -23.72 -0.59
N GLU A 137 3.16 -23.66 -0.79
CA GLU A 137 4.10 -24.46 0.02
C GLU A 137 4.05 -23.98 1.48
N PRO A 138 4.07 -24.89 2.47
CA PRO A 138 4.21 -24.52 3.87
C PRO A 138 5.51 -23.72 4.04
N ARG A 139 5.43 -22.41 4.15
CA ARG A 139 6.60 -21.60 4.52
C ARG A 139 6.90 -21.82 6.00
N PRO A 140 8.16 -21.97 6.38
CA PRO A 140 8.54 -21.81 7.77
C PRO A 140 7.97 -20.49 8.29
N ALA A 141 7.40 -20.52 9.48
CA ALA A 141 6.92 -19.30 10.13
C ALA A 141 8.07 -18.27 10.11
N ALA A 142 7.83 -17.11 9.51
CA ALA A 142 8.80 -16.02 9.61
C ALA A 142 9.05 -15.75 11.11
N PRO A 143 10.30 -15.43 11.51
CA PRO A 143 10.55 -15.02 12.89
C PRO A 143 9.52 -13.95 13.27
N ALA A 144 8.89 -14.11 14.42
CA ALA A 144 7.93 -13.13 14.91
C ALA A 144 8.63 -11.77 14.97
N ALA A 145 8.03 -10.76 14.36
CA ALA A 145 8.50 -9.40 14.54
C ALA A 145 8.43 -9.05 16.03
N PRO A 146 9.39 -8.31 16.57
CA PRO A 146 9.32 -7.83 17.96
C PRO A 146 7.96 -7.18 18.22
N GLN A 147 7.44 -7.35 19.43
CA GLN A 147 6.10 -6.88 19.79
C GLN A 147 5.96 -5.38 19.47
N GLY A 148 4.97 -5.02 18.64
CA GLY A 148 4.74 -3.65 18.18
C GLY A 148 5.49 -3.25 16.90
N GLN A 149 6.28 -4.13 16.28
CA GLN A 149 6.88 -3.89 14.97
C GLN A 149 6.12 -4.64 13.87
N LEU A 150 5.85 -3.94 12.78
CA LEU A 150 5.33 -4.57 11.56
C LEU A 150 6.47 -5.35 10.87
N PRO A 151 6.15 -6.47 10.20
CA PRO A 151 7.16 -7.17 9.41
C PRO A 151 7.78 -6.23 8.36
N PRO A 152 9.05 -6.46 7.97
CA PRO A 152 9.69 -5.64 6.96
C PRO A 152 8.91 -5.71 5.63
N PRO A 153 8.82 -4.58 4.90
CA PRO A 153 8.15 -4.54 3.61
C PRO A 153 8.82 -5.51 2.63
N ARG A 154 8.02 -6.19 1.84
CA ARG A 154 8.49 -7.09 0.78
C ARG A 154 8.50 -6.44 -0.59
N THR A 155 7.82 -5.30 -0.73
CA THR A 155 7.86 -4.44 -1.89
C THR A 155 8.59 -3.14 -1.56
N GLN A 156 9.23 -2.56 -2.58
CA GLN A 156 9.99 -1.32 -2.44
C GLN A 156 9.18 -0.15 -3.00
N VAL A 157 9.51 1.05 -2.55
CA VAL A 157 8.93 2.29 -3.10
C VAL A 157 9.22 2.42 -4.59
N SER A 158 10.42 1.98 -5.03
CA SER A 158 10.80 1.96 -6.45
C SER A 158 9.94 1.05 -7.31
N ASP A 159 9.30 0.01 -6.75
CA ASP A 159 8.43 -0.86 -7.55
C ASP A 159 7.29 -0.05 -8.20
N LEU A 160 6.83 1.04 -7.58
CA LEU A 160 5.81 1.92 -8.18
C LEU A 160 6.35 2.74 -9.35
N THR A 161 7.57 3.26 -9.26
CA THR A 161 8.20 3.98 -10.38
C THR A 161 8.61 3.03 -11.50
N ASP A 162 9.12 1.84 -11.17
CA ASP A 162 9.46 0.80 -12.14
C ASP A 162 8.24 0.37 -12.96
N ALA A 163 7.05 0.31 -12.34
CA ALA A 163 5.79 0.03 -13.03
C ALA A 163 5.47 1.09 -14.10
N VAL A 164 5.64 2.37 -13.77
CA VAL A 164 5.42 3.49 -14.70
C VAL A 164 6.48 3.47 -15.81
N ASP A 165 7.75 3.28 -15.45
CA ASP A 165 8.86 3.23 -16.41
C ASP A 165 8.67 2.10 -17.42
N TRP A 166 8.30 0.90 -16.94
CA TRP A 166 7.97 -0.23 -17.81
C TRP A 166 6.79 0.09 -18.74
N ALA A 167 5.71 0.64 -18.22
CA ALA A 167 4.54 0.97 -19.05
C ALA A 167 4.90 1.94 -20.16
N LEU A 168 5.68 2.98 -19.88
CA LEU A 168 6.10 3.95 -20.87
C LEU A 168 7.08 3.37 -21.90
N ALA A 169 7.98 2.47 -21.47
CA ALA A 169 8.86 1.74 -22.36
C ALA A 169 8.07 0.81 -23.30
N GLU A 170 7.07 0.08 -22.78
CA GLU A 170 6.19 -0.77 -23.59
C GLU A 170 5.35 0.03 -24.60
N ASN A 171 4.97 1.26 -24.26
CA ASN A 171 4.26 2.15 -25.19
C ASN A 171 5.10 2.51 -26.43
N THR A 172 6.40 2.49 -26.32
CA THR A 172 7.34 2.81 -27.43
C THR A 172 7.95 1.56 -28.07
N ARG A 173 7.77 0.37 -27.48
CA ARG A 173 8.34 -0.88 -27.98
C ARG A 173 7.60 -1.37 -29.21
N VAL A 174 8.22 -1.17 -30.38
CA VAL A 174 7.66 -1.60 -31.67
C VAL A 174 7.36 -3.11 -31.67
N GLY A 175 6.17 -3.47 -32.14
CA GLY A 175 5.69 -4.86 -32.17
C GLY A 175 5.21 -5.38 -30.80
N GLY A 176 5.32 -4.61 -29.73
CA GLY A 176 4.78 -4.96 -28.42
C GLY A 176 3.24 -4.77 -28.35
N PRO A 177 2.56 -5.49 -27.43
CA PRO A 177 1.12 -5.42 -27.31
C PRO A 177 0.60 -4.04 -26.89
N TYR A 178 1.46 -3.23 -26.25
CA TYR A 178 1.12 -1.88 -25.77
C TYR A 178 1.63 -0.77 -26.66
N PHE A 179 2.28 -1.08 -27.80
CA PHE A 179 2.85 -0.08 -28.69
C PHE A 179 1.81 0.96 -29.12
N GLY A 180 2.06 2.23 -28.76
CA GLY A 180 1.18 3.35 -29.05
C GLY A 180 -0.19 3.31 -28.36
N ARG A 181 -0.40 2.46 -27.33
CA ARG A 181 -1.71 2.27 -26.67
C ARG A 181 -1.82 2.95 -25.31
N ILE A 182 -0.74 3.47 -24.76
CA ILE A 182 -0.71 4.12 -23.44
C ILE A 182 -0.67 5.63 -23.61
N ASP A 183 -1.40 6.35 -22.78
CA ASP A 183 -1.32 7.81 -22.70
C ASP A 183 -0.33 8.21 -21.60
N PRO A 184 0.85 8.74 -21.96
CA PRO A 184 1.85 9.13 -20.98
C PRO A 184 1.44 10.33 -20.10
N ALA A 185 0.37 11.03 -20.47
CA ALA A 185 -0.19 12.12 -19.67
C ALA A 185 -1.22 11.64 -18.64
N GLN A 186 -1.57 10.34 -18.61
CA GLN A 186 -2.57 9.77 -17.71
C GLN A 186 -1.91 8.79 -16.71
N ILE A 187 -1.16 9.31 -15.75
CA ILE A 187 -0.43 8.50 -14.74
C ILE A 187 -0.94 8.82 -13.35
N ALA A 188 -1.25 7.78 -12.57
CA ALA A 188 -1.62 7.86 -11.17
C ALA A 188 -0.80 6.90 -10.33
N TYR A 189 -0.50 7.29 -9.08
CA TYR A 189 -0.06 6.37 -8.04
C TYR A 189 -1.21 6.11 -7.08
N SER A 190 -1.32 4.88 -6.64
CA SER A 190 -2.37 4.45 -5.73
C SER A 190 -1.85 3.36 -4.80
N GLY A 191 -2.54 3.12 -3.71
CA GLY A 191 -2.17 2.03 -2.81
C GLY A 191 -3.04 1.97 -1.57
N TRP A 192 -3.00 0.81 -0.93
CA TRP A 192 -3.72 0.52 0.29
C TRP A 192 -2.77 0.44 1.48
N SER A 193 -3.12 1.08 2.62
CA SER A 193 -2.36 0.99 3.86
C SER A 193 -0.87 1.32 3.64
N CYS A 194 0.04 0.41 3.94
CA CYS A 194 1.48 0.56 3.67
C CYS A 194 1.76 0.97 2.21
N GLY A 195 1.05 0.39 1.24
CA GLY A 195 1.18 0.75 -0.18
C GLY A 195 0.73 2.18 -0.48
N GLY A 196 -0.26 2.70 0.27
CA GLY A 196 -0.66 4.11 0.19
C GLY A 196 0.47 5.05 0.65
N VAL A 197 1.20 4.67 1.70
CA VAL A 197 2.39 5.42 2.14
C VAL A 197 3.50 5.36 1.09
N GLN A 198 3.70 4.20 0.41
CA GLN A 198 4.65 4.11 -0.72
C GLN A 198 4.24 5.04 -1.87
N ALA A 199 2.94 5.12 -2.20
CA ALA A 199 2.42 6.02 -3.23
C ALA A 199 2.67 7.50 -2.88
N LEU A 200 2.53 7.90 -1.61
CA LEU A 200 2.86 9.25 -1.16
C LEU A 200 4.36 9.56 -1.29
N GLN A 201 5.25 8.58 -1.10
CA GLN A 201 6.70 8.79 -1.23
C GLN A 201 7.14 9.05 -2.68
N VAL A 202 6.44 8.50 -3.66
CA VAL A 202 6.72 8.74 -5.09
C VAL A 202 5.91 9.90 -5.67
N ALA A 203 5.10 10.58 -4.87
CA ALA A 203 4.22 11.67 -5.32
C ALA A 203 4.94 12.86 -5.98
N LYS A 204 6.24 13.02 -5.72
CA LYS A 204 7.11 14.02 -6.37
C LYS A 204 7.46 13.72 -7.83
N ASP A 205 7.12 12.52 -8.35
CA ASP A 205 7.35 12.18 -9.74
C ASP A 205 6.58 13.16 -10.66
N PRO A 206 7.28 13.92 -11.55
CA PRO A 206 6.63 14.96 -12.35
C PRO A 206 5.62 14.40 -13.36
N ARG A 207 5.64 13.11 -13.63
CA ARG A 207 4.72 12.42 -14.55
C ARG A 207 3.34 12.19 -13.94
N VAL A 208 3.25 12.10 -12.60
CA VAL A 208 1.98 11.81 -11.92
C VAL A 208 1.00 12.96 -12.07
N LYS A 209 -0.27 12.63 -12.26
CA LYS A 209 -1.37 13.60 -12.43
C LYS A 209 -2.37 13.54 -11.27
N THR A 210 -2.40 12.46 -10.54
CA THR A 210 -3.25 12.33 -9.34
C THR A 210 -2.81 11.16 -8.48
N LEU A 211 -3.22 11.19 -7.20
CA LEU A 211 -3.06 10.08 -6.27
C LEU A 211 -4.42 9.61 -5.75
N VAL A 212 -4.52 8.30 -5.52
CA VAL A 212 -5.67 7.67 -4.84
C VAL A 212 -5.16 6.83 -3.68
N ILE A 213 -5.35 7.30 -2.47
CA ILE A 213 -4.82 6.72 -1.25
C ILE A 213 -5.96 6.02 -0.52
N HIS A 214 -5.80 4.73 -0.23
CA HIS A 214 -6.85 3.91 0.38
C HIS A 214 -6.46 3.47 1.78
N ASN A 215 -7.35 3.72 2.77
CA ASN A 215 -7.21 3.25 4.15
C ASN A 215 -5.77 3.44 4.65
N SER A 216 -5.25 4.65 4.49
CA SER A 216 -3.83 4.96 4.64
C SER A 216 -3.59 6.40 5.07
N GLY A 217 -2.36 6.69 5.42
CA GLY A 217 -1.85 8.00 5.76
C GLY A 217 -0.47 7.88 6.40
N VAL A 218 0.31 8.94 6.35
CA VAL A 218 1.60 9.01 7.03
C VAL A 218 1.36 8.98 8.54
N LEU A 219 2.12 8.19 9.28
CA LEU A 219 1.91 8.04 10.73
C LEU A 219 2.06 9.37 11.48
N ASN A 220 1.14 9.62 12.43
CA ASN A 220 1.12 10.84 13.24
C ASN A 220 2.23 10.88 14.30
N ASN A 221 2.70 9.72 14.77
CA ASN A 221 3.64 9.58 15.89
C ASN A 221 5.12 9.55 15.47
N GLY A 222 5.48 10.23 14.40
CA GLY A 222 6.86 10.32 13.89
C GLY A 222 7.12 9.40 12.69
N PRO A 223 8.37 9.40 12.18
CA PRO A 223 8.70 8.56 11.04
C PRO A 223 8.39 7.12 11.39
N THR A 224 7.71 6.47 10.48
CA THR A 224 7.25 5.09 10.64
C THR A 224 8.42 4.20 11.04
N ASN A 225 8.39 3.64 12.23
CA ASN A 225 9.22 2.49 12.60
C ASN A 225 8.75 1.19 11.90
N MET A 226 8.07 1.31 10.76
CA MET A 226 7.91 0.21 9.83
C MET A 226 9.29 -0.03 9.23
N THR A 227 9.92 -1.11 9.63
CA THR A 227 11.25 -1.49 9.14
C THR A 227 11.27 -1.37 7.62
N GLY A 228 12.02 -0.40 7.08
CA GLY A 228 12.14 -0.16 5.63
C GLY A 228 11.24 0.94 5.03
N ILE A 229 10.36 1.59 5.81
CA ILE A 229 9.64 2.79 5.38
C ILE A 229 9.89 3.90 6.41
N SER A 230 10.81 4.79 6.10
CA SER A 230 11.08 5.97 6.91
C SER A 230 10.55 7.19 6.17
N VAL A 231 9.32 7.61 6.50
CA VAL A 231 8.68 8.79 5.92
C VAL A 231 7.92 9.55 6.99
N GLY A 232 8.12 10.85 7.04
CA GLY A 232 7.35 11.76 7.90
C GLY A 232 6.35 12.58 7.10
N LYS A 233 5.57 13.40 7.80
CA LYS A 233 4.53 14.27 7.22
C LYS A 233 5.07 15.31 6.23
N GLU A 234 6.38 15.55 6.21
CA GLU A 234 7.04 16.44 5.23
C GLU A 234 6.86 15.96 3.79
N VAL A 235 6.64 14.66 3.56
CA VAL A 235 6.37 14.11 2.23
C VAL A 235 5.12 14.74 1.60
N LEU A 236 4.15 15.15 2.41
CA LEU A 236 2.93 15.78 1.94
C LEU A 236 3.19 17.11 1.22
N GLN A 237 4.32 17.79 1.52
CA GLN A 237 4.71 19.03 0.85
C GLN A 237 5.25 18.80 -0.56
N THR A 238 5.54 17.54 -0.92
CA THR A 238 5.99 17.18 -2.27
C THR A 238 4.85 16.94 -3.26
N LEU A 239 3.60 16.91 -2.76
CA LEU A 239 2.42 16.77 -3.61
C LEU A 239 2.31 17.99 -4.54
N HIS A 240 2.08 17.73 -5.82
CA HIS A 240 1.91 18.78 -6.84
C HIS A 240 0.67 18.53 -7.73
N THR A 241 -0.11 17.53 -7.38
CA THR A 241 -1.30 17.08 -8.13
C THR A 241 -2.47 16.80 -7.18
N PRO A 242 -3.71 16.77 -7.68
CA PRO A 242 -4.87 16.40 -6.87
C PRO A 242 -4.73 15.04 -6.20
N VAL A 243 -5.20 14.92 -4.96
CA VAL A 243 -5.18 13.69 -4.18
C VAL A 243 -6.56 13.41 -3.57
N ILE A 244 -6.96 12.14 -3.58
CA ILE A 244 -8.09 11.65 -2.79
C ILE A 244 -7.62 10.58 -1.81
N TYR A 245 -8.07 10.70 -0.56
CA TYR A 245 -8.06 9.65 0.44
C TYR A 245 -9.43 8.97 0.47
N ILE A 246 -9.45 7.64 0.43
CA ILE A 246 -10.66 6.82 0.56
C ILE A 246 -10.47 5.98 1.81
N GLU A 247 -11.09 6.36 2.91
CA GLU A 247 -10.86 5.83 4.23
C GLU A 247 -12.01 4.94 4.72
N GLY A 248 -11.71 4.05 5.68
CA GLY A 248 -12.65 3.10 6.26
C GLY A 248 -13.45 3.64 7.46
N GLY A 249 -13.42 4.97 7.69
CA GLY A 249 -14.07 5.62 8.83
C GLY A 249 -13.34 5.40 10.16
N PRO A 250 -13.91 5.86 11.31
CA PRO A 250 -13.22 5.91 12.61
C PRO A 250 -12.74 4.55 13.16
N LYS A 251 -13.22 3.43 12.62
CA LYS A 251 -12.76 2.08 13.00
C LYS A 251 -11.58 1.61 12.17
N ASP A 252 -11.18 2.37 11.18
CA ASP A 252 -9.97 2.11 10.40
C ASP A 252 -8.74 2.56 11.19
N ILE A 253 -7.75 1.69 11.34
CA ILE A 253 -6.49 2.00 12.04
C ILE A 253 -5.69 3.13 11.37
N ALA A 254 -5.94 3.41 10.10
CA ALA A 254 -5.30 4.48 9.34
C ALA A 254 -6.09 5.81 9.36
N TYR A 255 -7.34 5.79 9.84
CA TYR A 255 -8.26 6.93 9.76
C TYR A 255 -7.66 8.23 10.28
N GLU A 256 -7.11 8.24 11.50
CA GLU A 256 -6.52 9.42 12.10
C GLU A 256 -5.30 9.94 11.33
N ASN A 257 -4.55 9.04 10.70
CA ASN A 257 -3.40 9.41 9.87
C ASN A 257 -3.85 10.07 8.57
N GLY A 258 -4.85 9.50 7.88
CA GLY A 258 -5.41 10.05 6.65
C GLY A 258 -6.11 11.39 6.88
N MET A 259 -6.88 11.52 7.98
CA MET A 259 -7.53 12.76 8.36
C MET A 259 -6.52 13.88 8.66
N ASP A 260 -5.41 13.56 9.36
CA ASP A 260 -4.34 14.52 9.62
C ASP A 260 -3.58 14.89 8.34
N ASP A 261 -3.30 13.93 7.46
CA ASP A 261 -2.71 14.19 6.14
C ASP A 261 -3.59 15.16 5.33
N PHE A 262 -4.88 14.85 5.21
CA PHE A 262 -5.83 15.73 4.53
C PHE A 262 -5.81 17.12 5.13
N LYS A 263 -5.80 17.26 6.45
CA LYS A 263 -5.76 18.56 7.13
C LYS A 263 -4.50 19.35 6.78
N ARG A 264 -3.34 18.71 6.67
CA ARG A 264 -2.03 19.33 6.37
C ARG A 264 -1.86 19.70 4.90
N ILE A 265 -2.49 19.00 3.98
CA ILE A 265 -2.43 19.32 2.55
C ILE A 265 -3.21 20.60 2.28
N THR A 266 -2.51 21.71 1.96
CA THR A 266 -3.12 23.05 1.77
C THR A 266 -2.72 23.71 0.45
N HIS A 267 -1.99 23.04 -0.43
CA HIS A 267 -1.40 23.62 -1.64
C HIS A 267 -1.84 22.94 -2.94
N VAL A 268 -2.53 21.81 -2.84
CA VAL A 268 -3.14 21.10 -3.98
C VAL A 268 -4.59 20.76 -3.67
N ALA A 269 -5.37 20.50 -4.70
CA ALA A 269 -6.75 20.01 -4.52
C ALA A 269 -6.73 18.67 -3.80
N ALA A 270 -7.49 18.57 -2.72
CA ALA A 270 -7.54 17.37 -1.89
C ALA A 270 -8.97 17.01 -1.50
N ALA A 271 -9.27 15.72 -1.52
CA ALA A 271 -10.50 15.16 -0.99
C ALA A 271 -10.21 14.04 0.01
N ILE A 272 -11.11 13.87 0.97
CA ILE A 272 -11.17 12.68 1.81
C ILE A 272 -12.60 12.18 1.87
N ALA A 273 -12.79 10.93 1.43
CA ALA A 273 -14.07 10.25 1.39
C ALA A 273 -14.04 9.08 2.37
N ASN A 274 -14.92 9.09 3.37
CA ASN A 274 -14.99 8.04 4.38
C ASN A 274 -16.21 7.15 4.16
N LEU A 275 -15.98 5.83 4.13
CA LEU A 275 -16.99 4.78 4.16
C LEU A 275 -16.72 3.91 5.41
N PRO A 276 -17.63 3.79 6.39
CA PRO A 276 -17.35 3.19 7.68
C PRO A 276 -17.27 1.64 7.65
N VAL A 277 -16.36 1.10 6.86
CA VAL A 277 -16.12 -0.35 6.65
C VAL A 277 -14.85 -0.88 7.33
N GLY A 278 -14.06 0.01 7.97
CA GLY A 278 -12.80 -0.33 8.63
C GLY A 278 -11.64 -0.52 7.65
N HIS A 279 -10.49 -0.96 8.20
CA HIS A 279 -9.20 -1.01 7.48
C HIS A 279 -9.17 -1.94 6.26
N GLY A 280 -10.02 -2.95 6.23
CA GLY A 280 -10.12 -3.88 5.10
C GLY A 280 -10.74 -3.26 3.85
N GLY A 281 -11.36 -2.06 3.95
CA GLY A 281 -12.04 -1.43 2.84
C GLY A 281 -13.07 -2.35 2.19
N THR A 282 -13.33 -2.14 0.90
CA THR A 282 -14.25 -2.99 0.10
C THR A 282 -13.51 -3.87 -0.92
N PHE A 283 -12.18 -4.05 -0.75
CA PHE A 283 -11.34 -4.74 -1.75
C PHE A 283 -11.77 -6.16 -2.08
N ASN A 284 -12.41 -6.85 -1.13
CA ASN A 284 -12.88 -8.23 -1.27
C ASN A 284 -14.33 -8.34 -1.73
N GLU A 285 -15.00 -7.21 -1.93
CA GLU A 285 -16.35 -7.19 -2.50
C GLU A 285 -16.33 -7.43 -4.02
N PRO A 286 -17.44 -7.85 -4.63
CA PRO A 286 -17.53 -7.94 -6.09
C PRO A 286 -17.11 -6.62 -6.75
N ASN A 287 -16.22 -6.71 -7.73
CA ASN A 287 -15.66 -5.57 -8.46
C ASN A 287 -15.03 -4.49 -7.53
N GLY A 288 -14.53 -4.90 -6.36
CA GLY A 288 -13.89 -4.00 -5.40
C GLY A 288 -14.85 -3.05 -4.66
N GLY A 289 -16.15 -3.25 -4.80
CA GLY A 289 -17.19 -2.54 -4.06
C GLY A 289 -17.21 -1.03 -4.26
N ALA A 290 -17.75 -0.34 -3.27
CA ALA A 290 -17.98 1.10 -3.34
C ALA A 290 -16.68 1.93 -3.45
N ALA A 291 -15.59 1.50 -2.81
CA ALA A 291 -14.30 2.20 -2.88
C ALA A 291 -13.71 2.16 -4.31
N ALA A 292 -13.84 1.01 -5.02
CA ALA A 292 -13.41 0.92 -6.41
C ALA A 292 -14.21 1.86 -7.33
N SER A 293 -15.50 1.93 -7.13
CA SER A 293 -16.39 2.85 -7.88
C SER A 293 -15.99 4.32 -7.68
N VAL A 294 -15.62 4.72 -6.45
CA VAL A 294 -15.13 6.07 -6.15
C VAL A 294 -13.77 6.30 -6.80
N ALA A 295 -12.84 5.34 -6.69
CA ALA A 295 -11.52 5.43 -7.30
C ALA A 295 -11.60 5.57 -8.84
N VAL A 296 -12.43 4.77 -9.50
CA VAL A 296 -12.66 4.87 -10.97
C VAL A 296 -13.20 6.24 -11.34
N SER A 297 -14.18 6.76 -10.61
CA SER A 297 -14.73 8.10 -10.90
C SER A 297 -13.67 9.19 -10.72
N TRP A 298 -12.84 9.08 -9.67
CA TRP A 298 -11.74 10.02 -9.46
C TRP A 298 -10.72 9.97 -10.59
N LEU A 299 -10.28 8.76 -10.98
CA LEU A 299 -9.32 8.56 -12.07
C LEU A 299 -9.87 9.09 -13.41
N ASN A 300 -11.13 8.80 -13.73
CA ASN A 300 -11.76 9.31 -14.95
C ASN A 300 -11.83 10.83 -14.95
N TRP A 301 -12.15 11.44 -13.83
CA TRP A 301 -12.17 12.90 -13.72
C TRP A 301 -10.77 13.49 -13.86
N GLN A 302 -9.81 13.04 -13.05
CA GLN A 302 -8.49 13.68 -12.97
C GLN A 302 -7.59 13.38 -14.17
N LEU A 303 -7.69 12.19 -14.74
CA LEU A 303 -6.83 11.79 -15.84
C LEU A 303 -7.46 12.05 -17.22
N ARG A 304 -8.79 12.03 -17.34
CA ARG A 304 -9.50 12.14 -18.62
C ARG A 304 -10.41 13.36 -18.72
N GLY A 305 -10.53 14.13 -17.65
CA GLY A 305 -11.41 15.30 -17.63
C GLY A 305 -12.91 14.94 -17.72
N ASP A 306 -13.30 13.70 -17.34
CA ASP A 306 -14.69 13.27 -17.44
C ASP A 306 -15.59 14.06 -16.49
N ALA A 307 -16.40 14.96 -17.11
CA ALA A 307 -17.29 15.84 -16.38
C ALA A 307 -18.41 15.08 -15.64
N GLN A 308 -18.81 13.91 -16.10
CA GLN A 308 -19.82 13.10 -15.41
C GLN A 308 -19.26 12.49 -14.12
N SER A 309 -18.03 11.99 -14.19
CA SER A 309 -17.32 11.50 -13.00
C SER A 309 -17.04 12.61 -11.99
N ALA A 310 -16.73 13.83 -12.48
CA ALA A 310 -16.52 15.00 -11.61
C ALA A 310 -17.74 15.31 -10.72
N LYS A 311 -18.96 15.06 -11.19
CA LYS A 311 -20.20 15.31 -10.41
C LYS A 311 -20.29 14.50 -9.12
N ARG A 312 -19.49 13.45 -8.96
CA ARG A 312 -19.42 12.74 -7.69
C ARG A 312 -18.74 13.53 -6.59
N PHE A 313 -17.89 14.49 -6.95
CA PHE A 313 -17.00 15.18 -6.03
C PHE A 313 -17.25 16.70 -5.96
N VAL A 314 -17.82 17.31 -6.99
CA VAL A 314 -17.88 18.76 -7.17
C VAL A 314 -19.33 19.27 -7.07
N GLY A 315 -19.52 20.47 -6.47
CA GLY A 315 -20.83 21.07 -6.23
C GLY A 315 -21.39 20.70 -4.86
N GLU A 316 -22.34 21.48 -4.36
CA GLU A 316 -23.00 21.24 -3.07
C GLU A 316 -23.81 19.95 -3.10
N ASP A 317 -24.41 19.66 -4.24
CA ASP A 317 -25.23 18.46 -4.50
C ASP A 317 -24.44 17.30 -5.13
N CYS A 318 -23.15 17.18 -4.84
CA CYS A 318 -22.32 16.14 -5.44
C CYS A 318 -22.81 14.72 -5.06
N GLY A 319 -22.46 13.74 -5.90
CA GLY A 319 -22.93 12.35 -5.71
C GLY A 319 -22.57 11.80 -4.33
N LEU A 320 -21.33 11.96 -3.87
CA LEU A 320 -20.91 11.52 -2.54
C LEU A 320 -21.45 12.43 -1.42
N CYS A 321 -21.81 13.69 -1.73
CA CYS A 321 -22.42 14.60 -0.74
C CYS A 321 -23.84 14.16 -0.36
N LYS A 322 -24.55 13.48 -1.29
CA LYS A 322 -25.92 13.00 -1.12
C LYS A 322 -26.02 11.54 -0.69
N ASP A 323 -24.92 10.80 -0.78
CA ASP A 323 -24.89 9.40 -0.38
C ASP A 323 -24.65 9.28 1.13
N ALA A 324 -25.68 8.87 1.86
CA ALA A 324 -25.65 8.77 3.32
C ALA A 324 -24.63 7.75 3.85
N GLN A 325 -24.07 6.87 3.03
CA GLN A 325 -23.03 5.95 3.43
C GLN A 325 -21.66 6.59 3.50
N TRP A 326 -21.47 7.75 2.84
CA TRP A 326 -20.20 8.44 2.72
C TRP A 326 -20.20 9.75 3.49
N SER A 327 -19.05 10.11 4.05
CA SER A 327 -18.74 11.51 4.33
C SER A 327 -17.63 11.96 3.39
N LEU A 328 -17.80 13.16 2.82
CA LEU A 328 -16.83 13.76 1.90
C LEU A 328 -16.41 15.12 2.41
N GLU A 329 -15.11 15.28 2.64
CA GLU A 329 -14.50 16.59 2.81
C GLU A 329 -13.58 16.88 1.61
N ARG A 330 -13.48 18.14 1.24
CA ARG A 330 -12.71 18.56 0.06
C ARG A 330 -12.25 19.99 0.20
N LYS A 331 -11.14 20.31 -0.45
CA LYS A 331 -10.60 21.67 -0.48
C LYS A 331 -9.83 21.93 -1.76
N GLN A 332 -9.79 23.21 -2.16
CA GLN A 332 -9.14 23.69 -3.37
C GLN A 332 -9.66 23.04 -4.68
N PHE A 333 -10.92 22.61 -4.66
CA PHE A 333 -11.57 22.21 -5.91
C PHE A 333 -11.99 23.42 -6.71
N PRO A 334 -11.94 23.35 -8.05
CA PRO A 334 -12.48 24.41 -8.87
C PRO A 334 -13.96 24.61 -8.52
N GLU A 335 -14.34 25.86 -8.26
CA GLU A 335 -15.76 26.19 -8.15
C GLU A 335 -16.44 25.79 -9.46
N THR A 336 -17.54 25.05 -9.35
CA THR A 336 -18.42 24.86 -10.49
C THR A 336 -18.93 26.25 -10.87
N ARG A 337 -18.37 26.85 -11.95
CA ARG A 337 -19.03 28.01 -12.55
C ARG A 337 -20.42 27.54 -12.92
N GLY A 338 -21.40 27.96 -12.11
CA GLY A 338 -22.80 27.75 -12.42
C GLY A 338 -23.03 28.28 -13.85
N SER A 339 -23.47 27.43 -14.74
CA SER A 339 -24.03 27.84 -16.01
C SER A 339 -25.19 28.79 -15.66
N ARG A 340 -24.91 30.10 -15.77
CA ARG A 340 -25.97 31.11 -15.84
C ARG A 340 -26.71 30.98 -17.14
#